data_aee711485b3ec58618f7cfe0567640b8
#
_entry.id   aee711485b3ec58618f7cfe0567640b8
#
_cell.length_a   1.000
_cell.length_b   1.000
_cell.length_c   1.000
_cell.angle_alpha   90.00
_cell.angle_beta   90.00
_cell.angle_gamma   90.00
#
_symmetry.space_group_name_H-M   'P 1'
#
loop_
_entity.id
_entity.type
_entity.pdbx_description
1 polymer ?
#
loop_
_entity_poly.entity_id
_entity_poly.type
_entity_poly.pdbx_seq_one_letter_code
_entity_poly.pdbx_strand_id
1 'polypeptide(L)'
;LLSAIVIIFRLLGMFDCGTIAAHAVHLTDEDMDIMAAKNVRVAHNPQSNLKLASGIAPVEKMLEKGICVGLGTDGTSSNNNLDMLEECRLAAMLHKATTLNPLVVPAEQAWEMATVNGAKVLGFENLGKLEAGYLADIVLWDMYKPYWYPRHNKLSLLVYAANANDADTVLVAGKVVLANGKLTNYNEEKIYAEACACVDELLKK
;
A
#
# COMPACT_ATOMS: atom_id res chain seq x y z
N LEU A 1 24.49 14.19 1.02
CA LEU A 1 23.99 14.32 2.41
C LEU A 1 22.91 13.26 2.74
N LEU A 2 22.07 12.84 1.78
CA LEU A 2 21.01 11.85 2.02
C LEU A 2 21.55 10.43 2.21
N SER A 3 22.56 10.02 1.47
CA SER A 3 23.22 8.70 1.62
C SER A 3 23.89 8.47 2.98
N ALA A 4 24.20 9.53 3.73
CA ALA A 4 24.75 9.41 5.06
C ALA A 4 23.74 8.92 6.12
N ILE A 5 22.42 9.10 5.90
CA ILE A 5 21.39 8.81 6.92
C ILE A 5 21.27 7.31 7.18
N VAL A 6 21.23 6.50 6.13
CA VAL A 6 21.11 5.03 6.27
C VAL A 6 22.36 4.45 6.96
N ILE A 7 23.55 4.96 6.60
CA ILE A 7 24.82 4.58 7.24
C ILE A 7 24.80 4.96 8.72
N ILE A 8 24.35 6.18 9.06
CA ILE A 8 24.26 6.64 10.45
C ILE A 8 23.29 5.75 11.25
N PHE A 9 22.09 5.48 10.72
CA PHE A 9 21.12 4.61 11.38
C PHE A 9 21.66 3.20 11.63
N ARG A 10 22.41 2.65 10.67
CA ARG A 10 23.11 1.38 10.85
C ARG A 10 24.15 1.47 11.99
N LEU A 11 24.98 2.51 12.01
CA LEU A 11 26.01 2.70 13.04
C LEU A 11 25.43 2.89 14.44
N LEU A 12 24.24 3.52 14.54
CA LEU A 12 23.51 3.70 15.79
C LEU A 12 22.72 2.45 16.23
N GLY A 13 22.75 1.36 15.46
CA GLY A 13 22.00 0.14 15.76
C GLY A 13 20.48 0.27 15.57
N MET A 14 19.99 1.30 14.87
CA MET A 14 18.55 1.52 14.67
C MET A 14 17.90 0.42 13.82
N PHE A 15 18.68 -0.34 13.06
CA PHE A 15 18.21 -1.46 12.26
C PHE A 15 18.29 -2.82 12.95
N ASP A 16 18.73 -2.87 14.22
CA ASP A 16 18.85 -4.11 14.98
C ASP A 16 17.49 -4.56 15.60
N CYS A 17 16.48 -3.72 15.53
CA CYS A 17 15.07 -4.04 15.77
C CYS A 17 14.31 -4.07 14.45
N GLY A 18 13.11 -4.70 14.43
CA GLY A 18 12.28 -4.73 13.23
C GLY A 18 11.96 -3.30 12.74
N THR A 19 12.54 -2.90 11.62
CA THR A 19 12.44 -1.52 11.10
C THR A 19 11.63 -1.46 9.82
N ILE A 20 10.75 -0.47 9.71
CA ILE A 20 9.98 -0.12 8.51
C ILE A 20 10.42 1.28 8.07
N ALA A 21 10.91 1.39 6.85
CA ALA A 21 11.21 2.67 6.21
C ALA A 21 10.02 3.09 5.33
N ALA A 22 9.40 4.23 5.63
CA ALA A 22 8.37 4.80 4.78
C ALA A 22 9.00 5.54 3.59
N HIS A 23 8.31 5.54 2.45
CA HIS A 23 8.64 6.24 1.21
C HIS A 23 9.90 5.74 0.50
N ALA A 24 11.07 5.76 1.13
CA ALA A 24 12.34 5.24 0.61
C ALA A 24 12.72 5.76 -0.80
N VAL A 25 12.45 7.05 -1.07
CA VAL A 25 12.55 7.65 -2.41
C VAL A 25 14.00 7.86 -2.84
N HIS A 26 14.83 8.37 -1.94
CA HIS A 26 16.20 8.81 -2.24
C HIS A 26 17.25 7.84 -1.69
N LEU A 27 17.20 6.60 -2.13
CA LEU A 27 18.18 5.57 -1.74
C LEU A 27 19.26 5.39 -2.81
N THR A 28 20.50 5.26 -2.38
CA THR A 28 21.61 4.78 -3.21
C THR A 28 21.62 3.25 -3.24
N ASP A 29 22.41 2.67 -4.16
CA ASP A 29 22.59 1.21 -4.20
C ASP A 29 23.23 0.69 -2.89
N GLU A 30 24.17 1.44 -2.28
CA GLU A 30 24.77 1.11 -0.98
C GLU A 30 23.74 1.16 0.16
N ASP A 31 22.86 2.16 0.18
CA ASP A 31 21.78 2.26 1.18
C ASP A 31 20.87 1.02 1.11
N MET A 32 20.49 0.62 -0.11
CA MET A 32 19.66 -0.56 -0.33
C MET A 32 20.37 -1.86 0.08
N ASP A 33 21.69 -1.98 -0.15
CA ASP A 33 22.48 -3.13 0.30
C ASP A 33 22.49 -3.23 1.83
N ILE A 34 22.64 -2.10 2.52
CA ILE A 34 22.57 -2.03 3.98
C ILE A 34 21.18 -2.42 4.48
N MET A 35 20.12 -1.89 3.86
CA MET A 35 18.74 -2.17 4.22
C MET A 35 18.40 -3.66 4.03
N ALA A 36 18.83 -4.25 2.92
CA ALA A 36 18.65 -5.67 2.65
C ALA A 36 19.38 -6.55 3.70
N ALA A 37 20.65 -6.26 3.98
CA ALA A 37 21.46 -6.98 4.97
C ALA A 37 20.88 -6.89 6.39
N LYS A 38 20.19 -5.81 6.73
CA LYS A 38 19.54 -5.56 8.01
C LYS A 38 18.05 -5.91 8.05
N ASN A 39 17.53 -6.50 6.99
CA ASN A 39 16.12 -6.86 6.85
C ASN A 39 15.17 -5.68 7.14
N VAL A 40 15.57 -4.47 6.73
CA VAL A 40 14.70 -3.28 6.78
C VAL A 40 13.62 -3.46 5.73
N ARG A 41 12.38 -3.27 6.13
CA ARG A 41 11.20 -3.38 5.26
C ARG A 41 10.78 -2.01 4.79
N VAL A 42 10.08 -1.91 3.67
CA VAL A 42 9.68 -0.63 3.09
C VAL A 42 8.17 -0.54 2.95
N ALA A 43 7.59 0.57 3.37
CA ALA A 43 6.24 0.99 3.03
C ALA A 43 6.31 2.00 1.88
N HIS A 44 5.99 1.56 0.66
CA HIS A 44 5.96 2.40 -0.53
C HIS A 44 4.61 3.12 -0.64
N ASN A 45 4.64 4.45 -0.75
CA ASN A 45 3.46 5.32 -0.77
C ASN A 45 3.45 6.14 -2.06
N PRO A 46 3.15 5.53 -3.22
CA PRO A 46 3.32 6.18 -4.52
C PRO A 46 2.49 7.46 -4.69
N GLN A 47 1.22 7.46 -4.28
CA GLN A 47 0.36 8.63 -4.44
C GLN A 47 0.84 9.82 -3.59
N SER A 48 1.20 9.57 -2.33
CA SER A 48 1.77 10.60 -1.45
C SER A 48 3.06 11.17 -2.05
N ASN A 49 3.97 10.31 -2.50
CA ASN A 49 5.23 10.72 -3.11
C ASN A 49 5.01 11.60 -4.35
N LEU A 50 4.06 11.25 -5.20
CA LEU A 50 3.71 12.01 -6.41
C LEU A 50 3.04 13.33 -6.06
N LYS A 51 2.05 13.32 -5.16
CA LYS A 51 1.30 14.51 -4.75
C LYS A 51 2.21 15.57 -4.14
N LEU A 52 3.16 15.15 -3.32
CA LEU A 52 4.10 16.05 -2.63
C LEU A 52 5.38 16.33 -3.45
N ALA A 53 5.47 15.81 -4.68
CA ALA A 53 6.64 15.93 -5.54
C ALA A 53 7.94 15.44 -4.86
N SER A 54 7.86 14.42 -3.98
CA SER A 54 9.00 13.86 -3.27
C SER A 54 9.91 13.03 -4.18
N GLY A 55 9.38 12.57 -5.33
CA GLY A 55 10.07 11.72 -6.29
C GLY A 55 9.50 10.30 -6.35
N ILE A 56 10.23 9.39 -7.00
CA ILE A 56 9.82 8.02 -7.23
C ILE A 56 10.83 7.08 -6.59
N ALA A 57 10.35 6.23 -5.68
CA ALA A 57 11.19 5.24 -5.00
C ALA A 57 11.70 4.17 -5.98
N PRO A 58 12.95 3.70 -5.87
CA PRO A 58 13.54 2.70 -6.75
C PRO A 58 13.05 1.28 -6.41
N VAL A 59 11.73 1.04 -6.47
CA VAL A 59 11.08 -0.20 -6.01
C VAL A 59 11.62 -1.43 -6.73
N GLU A 60 11.84 -1.35 -8.04
CA GLU A 60 12.41 -2.43 -8.83
C GLU A 60 13.74 -2.91 -8.22
N LYS A 61 14.68 -1.98 -8.00
CA LYS A 61 15.97 -2.29 -7.41
C LYS A 61 15.87 -2.83 -5.98
N MET A 62 14.94 -2.29 -5.18
CA MET A 62 14.70 -2.80 -3.84
C MET A 62 14.26 -4.27 -3.86
N LEU A 63 13.32 -4.61 -4.75
CA LEU A 63 12.82 -5.97 -4.92
C LEU A 63 13.91 -6.91 -5.44
N GLU A 64 14.74 -6.47 -6.39
CA GLU A 64 15.90 -7.23 -6.90
C GLU A 64 16.92 -7.53 -5.81
N LYS A 65 17.12 -6.61 -4.85
CA LYS A 65 18.00 -6.78 -3.69
C LYS A 65 17.34 -7.57 -2.54
N GLY A 66 16.10 -8.05 -2.72
CA GLY A 66 15.38 -8.85 -1.73
C GLY A 66 14.77 -8.04 -0.58
N ILE A 67 14.69 -6.72 -0.68
CA ILE A 67 14.01 -5.88 0.31
C ILE A 67 12.50 -6.15 0.22
N CYS A 68 11.87 -6.44 1.35
CA CYS A 68 10.42 -6.60 1.42
C CYS A 68 9.75 -5.22 1.29
N VAL A 69 9.03 -5.02 0.19
CA VAL A 69 8.28 -3.80 -0.09
C VAL A 69 6.79 -4.10 -0.03
N GLY A 70 6.08 -3.40 0.87
CA GLY A 70 4.62 -3.34 0.92
C GLY A 70 4.11 -1.98 0.45
N LEU A 71 2.81 -1.85 0.23
CA LEU A 71 2.16 -0.59 -0.09
C LEU A 71 1.56 0.07 1.14
N GLY A 72 1.51 1.39 1.13
CA GLY A 72 0.81 2.21 2.09
C GLY A 72 0.20 3.44 1.42
N THR A 73 -0.83 3.99 2.03
CA THR A 73 -1.49 5.21 1.55
C THR A 73 -0.85 6.48 2.09
N ASP A 74 -0.04 6.38 3.17
CA ASP A 74 0.33 7.53 3.99
C ASP A 74 -0.92 8.17 4.65
N GLY A 75 -0.81 9.36 5.20
CA GLY A 75 -1.92 10.06 5.86
C GLY A 75 -2.85 10.80 4.90
N THR A 76 -4.04 11.16 5.40
CA THR A 76 -5.06 11.88 4.62
C THR A 76 -4.61 13.23 4.07
N SER A 77 -3.69 13.91 4.73
CA SER A 77 -3.15 15.20 4.27
C SER A 77 -2.25 15.06 3.03
N SER A 78 -1.56 13.94 2.89
CA SER A 78 -0.63 13.65 1.80
C SER A 78 -1.23 12.79 0.69
N ASN A 79 -2.36 12.10 0.96
CA ASN A 79 -3.01 11.19 0.00
C ASN A 79 -4.44 11.63 -0.35
N ASN A 80 -5.26 12.03 0.60
CA ASN A 80 -6.68 12.36 0.57
C ASN A 80 -7.65 11.16 0.61
N ASN A 81 -7.63 10.24 -0.34
CA ASN A 81 -8.67 9.20 -0.46
C ASN A 81 -8.36 7.88 0.26
N LEU A 82 -7.09 7.61 0.61
CA LEU A 82 -6.63 6.37 1.27
C LEU A 82 -7.04 5.08 0.53
N ASP A 83 -7.08 5.11 -0.80
CA ASP A 83 -7.46 3.98 -1.63
C ASP A 83 -6.27 3.06 -1.91
N MET A 84 -6.19 1.92 -1.22
CA MET A 84 -5.13 0.92 -1.41
C MET A 84 -5.12 0.29 -2.80
N LEU A 85 -6.27 0.23 -3.48
CA LEU A 85 -6.32 -0.31 -4.84
C LEU A 85 -5.72 0.68 -5.84
N GLU A 86 -5.91 1.98 -5.59
CA GLU A 86 -5.25 3.04 -6.37
C GLU A 86 -3.74 3.02 -6.17
N GLU A 87 -3.25 2.85 -4.94
CA GLU A 87 -1.81 2.67 -4.66
C GLU A 87 -1.25 1.46 -5.40
N CYS A 88 -1.97 0.33 -5.38
CA CYS A 88 -1.57 -0.87 -6.11
C CYS A 88 -1.48 -0.63 -7.63
N ARG A 89 -2.45 0.08 -8.20
CA ARG A 89 -2.46 0.48 -9.61
C ARG A 89 -1.32 1.40 -9.95
N LEU A 90 -1.07 2.42 -9.13
CA LEU A 90 0.04 3.34 -9.31
C LEU A 90 1.39 2.61 -9.27
N ALA A 91 1.60 1.72 -8.29
CA ALA A 91 2.81 0.91 -8.22
C ALA A 91 2.99 0.05 -9.49
N ALA A 92 1.92 -0.57 -9.99
CA ALA A 92 1.97 -1.40 -11.20
C ALA A 92 2.26 -0.62 -12.49
N MET A 93 2.03 0.70 -12.52
CA MET A 93 2.22 1.52 -13.73
C MET A 93 3.44 2.42 -13.65
N LEU A 94 3.66 3.06 -12.50
CA LEU A 94 4.67 4.11 -12.32
C LEU A 94 6.08 3.62 -12.66
N HIS A 95 6.45 2.45 -12.15
CA HIS A 95 7.78 1.90 -12.34
C HIS A 95 8.06 1.48 -13.79
N LYS A 96 7.02 1.04 -14.53
CA LYS A 96 7.12 0.78 -15.97
C LYS A 96 7.45 2.04 -16.76
N ALA A 97 6.81 3.15 -16.40
CA ALA A 97 7.02 4.42 -17.08
C ALA A 97 8.41 5.01 -16.81
N THR A 98 8.93 4.86 -15.58
CA THR A 98 10.24 5.41 -15.19
C THR A 98 11.42 4.58 -15.71
N THR A 99 11.27 3.26 -15.81
CA THR A 99 12.31 2.35 -16.30
C THR A 99 12.22 2.09 -17.81
N LEU A 100 11.13 2.52 -18.47
CA LEU A 100 10.77 2.18 -19.85
C LEU A 100 10.74 0.66 -20.09
N ASN A 101 10.44 -0.11 -19.05
CA ASN A 101 10.36 -1.56 -19.09
C ASN A 101 8.95 -2.03 -18.69
N PRO A 102 8.15 -2.61 -19.59
CA PRO A 102 6.78 -3.04 -19.29
C PRO A 102 6.69 -4.26 -18.36
N LEU A 103 7.81 -4.92 -18.07
CA LEU A 103 7.83 -6.15 -17.27
C LEU A 103 8.06 -5.91 -15.78
N VAL A 104 8.50 -4.71 -15.37
CA VAL A 104 8.74 -4.40 -13.96
C VAL A 104 7.42 -4.21 -13.22
N VAL A 105 7.38 -4.61 -11.99
CA VAL A 105 6.21 -4.54 -11.10
C VAL A 105 4.91 -4.92 -11.82
N PRO A 106 4.78 -6.18 -12.31
CA PRO A 106 3.54 -6.64 -12.94
C PRO A 106 2.39 -6.67 -11.91
N ALA A 107 1.15 -6.87 -12.39
CA ALA A 107 -0.05 -6.87 -11.55
C ALA A 107 0.07 -7.81 -10.34
N GLU A 108 0.62 -8.99 -10.54
CA GLU A 108 0.85 -10.00 -9.51
C GLU A 108 1.76 -9.45 -8.40
N GLN A 109 2.88 -8.85 -8.76
CA GLN A 109 3.84 -8.28 -7.80
C GLN A 109 3.26 -7.07 -7.07
N ALA A 110 2.54 -6.18 -7.76
CA ALA A 110 1.86 -5.05 -7.12
C ALA A 110 0.78 -5.53 -6.14
N TRP A 111 0.06 -6.59 -6.48
CA TRP A 111 -0.91 -7.21 -5.58
C TRP A 111 -0.26 -7.87 -4.37
N GLU A 112 0.87 -8.56 -4.55
CA GLU A 112 1.65 -9.09 -3.43
C GLU A 112 2.13 -7.98 -2.48
N MET A 113 2.56 -6.84 -3.02
CA MET A 113 2.93 -5.66 -2.22
C MET A 113 1.74 -5.13 -1.40
N ALA A 114 0.52 -5.16 -1.95
CA ALA A 114 -0.70 -4.75 -1.26
C ALA A 114 -1.21 -5.76 -0.22
N THR A 115 -0.78 -7.01 -0.27
CA THR A 115 -1.32 -8.11 0.55
C THR A 115 -0.24 -8.82 1.37
N VAL A 116 0.39 -9.83 0.81
CA VAL A 116 1.37 -10.69 1.51
C VAL A 116 2.57 -9.89 2.01
N ASN A 117 3.12 -9.01 1.17
CA ASN A 117 4.25 -8.20 1.57
C ASN A 117 3.84 -7.13 2.59
N GLY A 118 2.63 -6.54 2.44
CA GLY A 118 2.08 -5.64 3.45
C GLY A 118 2.01 -6.30 4.83
N ALA A 119 1.49 -7.54 4.90
CA ALA A 119 1.48 -8.32 6.13
C ALA A 119 2.90 -8.55 6.68
N LYS A 120 3.85 -8.96 5.84
CA LYS A 120 5.26 -9.15 6.23
C LYS A 120 5.90 -7.85 6.71
N VAL A 121 5.64 -6.72 6.05
CA VAL A 121 6.14 -5.39 6.48
C VAL A 121 5.70 -5.10 7.90
N LEU A 122 4.45 -5.38 8.24
CA LEU A 122 3.89 -5.18 9.57
C LEU A 122 4.27 -6.27 10.59
N GLY A 123 4.91 -7.36 10.16
CA GLY A 123 5.35 -8.45 11.02
C GLY A 123 4.28 -9.52 11.29
N PHE A 124 3.21 -9.58 10.49
CA PHE A 124 2.22 -10.65 10.55
C PHE A 124 2.66 -11.83 9.67
N GLU A 125 2.64 -13.03 10.25
CA GLU A 125 3.02 -14.26 9.53
C GLU A 125 1.81 -14.97 8.91
N ASN A 126 0.62 -14.77 9.48
CA ASN A 126 -0.63 -15.46 9.13
C ASN A 126 -1.69 -14.51 8.54
N LEU A 127 -1.27 -13.55 7.73
CA LEU A 127 -2.12 -12.56 7.08
C LEU A 127 -1.73 -12.38 5.61
N GLY A 128 -2.65 -11.87 4.79
CA GLY A 128 -2.43 -11.52 3.38
C GLY A 128 -2.66 -12.67 2.38
N LYS A 129 -3.16 -13.85 2.84
CA LYS A 129 -3.51 -15.00 2.01
C LYS A 129 -4.85 -15.59 2.41
N LEU A 130 -5.53 -16.20 1.46
CA LEU A 130 -6.67 -17.09 1.69
C LEU A 130 -6.17 -18.53 1.88
N GLU A 131 -5.79 -18.85 3.10
CA GLU A 131 -5.20 -20.13 3.46
C GLU A 131 -5.71 -20.58 4.85
N ALA A 132 -5.87 -21.87 5.06
CA ALA A 132 -6.31 -22.41 6.35
C ALA A 132 -5.30 -22.06 7.47
N GLY A 133 -5.78 -21.50 8.56
CA GLY A 133 -4.94 -21.02 9.68
C GLY A 133 -4.55 -19.53 9.59
N TYR A 134 -4.84 -18.87 8.47
CA TYR A 134 -4.63 -17.43 8.33
C TYR A 134 -5.80 -16.64 8.91
N LEU A 135 -5.53 -15.39 9.30
CA LEU A 135 -6.56 -14.44 9.69
C LEU A 135 -7.48 -14.15 8.50
N ALA A 136 -8.78 -14.17 8.75
CA ALA A 136 -9.78 -13.98 7.71
C ALA A 136 -10.03 -12.48 7.44
N ASP A 137 -9.02 -11.81 6.85
CA ASP A 137 -9.13 -10.50 6.24
C ASP A 137 -9.45 -10.70 4.76
N ILE A 138 -10.71 -10.51 4.38
CA ILE A 138 -11.24 -10.93 3.08
C ILE A 138 -12.07 -9.80 2.49
N VAL A 139 -11.86 -9.52 1.19
CA VAL A 139 -12.69 -8.60 0.41
C VAL A 139 -13.40 -9.36 -0.69
N LEU A 140 -14.72 -9.22 -0.75
CA LEU A 140 -15.55 -9.69 -1.86
C LEU A 140 -15.84 -8.52 -2.79
N TRP A 141 -15.59 -8.72 -4.09
CA TRP A 141 -15.71 -7.69 -5.11
C TRP A 141 -16.95 -7.89 -5.98
N ASP A 142 -17.78 -6.83 -6.15
CA ASP A 142 -18.84 -6.82 -7.16
C ASP A 142 -18.22 -6.69 -8.56
N MET A 143 -18.21 -7.78 -9.28
CA MET A 143 -17.65 -7.86 -10.63
C MET A 143 -18.69 -7.60 -11.74
N TYR A 144 -19.92 -7.14 -11.42
CA TYR A 144 -20.99 -6.87 -12.39
C TYR A 144 -20.98 -5.42 -12.90
N LYS A 145 -19.78 -4.89 -13.18
CA LYS A 145 -19.57 -3.59 -13.81
C LYS A 145 -18.92 -3.75 -15.19
N PRO A 146 -19.15 -2.83 -16.15
CA PRO A 146 -18.63 -2.97 -17.53
C PRO A 146 -17.11 -3.19 -17.62
N TYR A 147 -16.34 -2.54 -16.79
CA TYR A 147 -14.87 -2.63 -16.79
C TYR A 147 -14.32 -3.94 -16.22
N TRP A 148 -15.15 -4.81 -15.66
CA TRP A 148 -14.81 -6.18 -15.29
C TRP A 148 -14.93 -7.18 -16.45
N TYR A 149 -15.33 -6.75 -17.63
CA TYR A 149 -15.51 -7.61 -18.80
C TYR A 149 -14.52 -7.25 -19.93
N PRO A 150 -14.02 -8.26 -20.68
CA PRO A 150 -14.15 -9.70 -20.46
C PRO A 150 -13.24 -10.18 -19.30
N ARG A 151 -13.69 -11.24 -18.58
CA ARG A 151 -13.06 -11.71 -17.33
C ARG A 151 -11.94 -12.75 -17.57
N HIS A 152 -10.96 -12.46 -18.43
CA HIS A 152 -9.88 -13.37 -18.76
C HIS A 152 -8.83 -13.49 -17.64
N ASN A 153 -8.35 -12.37 -17.13
CA ASN A 153 -7.40 -12.31 -16.03
C ASN A 153 -8.00 -11.40 -14.91
N LYS A 154 -8.56 -12.04 -13.89
CA LYS A 154 -9.25 -11.34 -12.81
C LYS A 154 -8.30 -10.47 -11.98
N LEU A 155 -7.05 -10.93 -11.77
CA LEU A 155 -6.07 -10.16 -11.02
C LEU A 155 -5.63 -8.91 -11.78
N SER A 156 -5.40 -9.03 -13.09
CA SER A 156 -5.10 -7.88 -13.94
C SER A 156 -6.26 -6.87 -13.94
N LEU A 157 -7.52 -7.35 -14.00
CA LEU A 157 -8.70 -6.48 -13.91
C LEU A 157 -8.79 -5.79 -12.54
N LEU A 158 -8.52 -6.52 -11.46
CA LEU A 158 -8.51 -5.97 -10.11
C LEU A 158 -7.50 -4.83 -9.99
N VAL A 159 -6.28 -5.03 -10.47
CA VAL A 159 -5.22 -4.01 -10.36
C VAL A 159 -5.43 -2.84 -11.32
N TYR A 160 -5.82 -3.09 -12.59
CA TYR A 160 -5.82 -2.02 -13.60
C TYR A 160 -7.19 -1.41 -13.88
N ALA A 161 -8.31 -2.09 -13.54
CA ALA A 161 -9.64 -1.64 -13.93
C ALA A 161 -10.61 -1.42 -12.76
N ALA A 162 -10.52 -2.21 -11.68
CA ALA A 162 -11.46 -2.15 -10.56
C ALA A 162 -11.38 -0.83 -9.78
N ASN A 163 -12.44 -0.51 -9.04
CA ASN A 163 -12.49 0.62 -8.11
C ASN A 163 -12.63 0.11 -6.67
N ALA A 164 -12.16 0.87 -5.67
CA ALA A 164 -12.38 0.51 -4.27
C ALA A 164 -13.88 0.39 -3.92
N ASN A 165 -14.73 1.19 -4.56
CA ASN A 165 -16.20 1.12 -4.41
C ASN A 165 -16.83 -0.16 -4.99
N ASP A 166 -16.06 -1.03 -5.65
CA ASP A 166 -16.53 -2.35 -6.06
C ASP A 166 -16.44 -3.37 -4.91
N ALA A 167 -15.82 -3.01 -3.76
CA ALA A 167 -15.84 -3.84 -2.57
C ALA A 167 -17.26 -3.94 -2.02
N ASP A 168 -17.88 -5.11 -2.15
CA ASP A 168 -19.24 -5.38 -1.68
C ASP A 168 -19.25 -5.74 -0.19
N THR A 169 -18.36 -6.67 0.20
CA THR A 169 -18.27 -7.16 1.58
C THR A 169 -16.81 -7.22 2.00
N VAL A 170 -16.52 -6.72 3.22
CA VAL A 170 -15.19 -6.76 3.82
C VAL A 170 -15.27 -7.43 5.18
N LEU A 171 -14.39 -8.42 5.38
CA LEU A 171 -14.18 -9.06 6.66
C LEU A 171 -12.80 -8.68 7.21
N VAL A 172 -12.73 -8.43 8.51
CA VAL A 172 -11.48 -8.23 9.26
C VAL A 172 -11.47 -9.20 10.43
N ALA A 173 -10.47 -10.05 10.51
CA ALA A 173 -10.38 -11.15 11.49
C ALA A 173 -11.68 -11.98 11.57
N GLY A 174 -12.31 -12.24 10.41
CA GLY A 174 -13.56 -12.99 10.29
C GLY A 174 -14.84 -12.22 10.64
N LYS A 175 -14.75 -10.96 11.06
CA LYS A 175 -15.92 -10.10 11.35
C LYS A 175 -16.26 -9.25 10.13
N VAL A 176 -17.52 -9.27 9.72
CA VAL A 176 -18.01 -8.43 8.63
C VAL A 176 -18.04 -6.96 9.11
N VAL A 177 -17.26 -6.11 8.46
CA VAL A 177 -17.17 -4.66 8.74
C VAL A 177 -17.84 -3.82 7.66
N LEU A 178 -17.96 -4.34 6.44
CA LEU A 178 -18.70 -3.77 5.33
C LEU A 178 -19.59 -4.87 4.72
N ALA A 179 -20.83 -4.57 4.42
CA ALA A 179 -21.77 -5.48 3.72
C ALA A 179 -22.64 -4.67 2.75
N ASN A 180 -22.76 -5.15 1.50
CA ASN A 180 -23.48 -4.45 0.41
C ASN A 180 -23.00 -2.99 0.26
N GLY A 181 -21.70 -2.76 0.37
CA GLY A 181 -21.09 -1.44 0.26
C GLY A 181 -21.37 -0.48 1.41
N LYS A 182 -21.88 -0.95 2.57
CA LYS A 182 -22.19 -0.12 3.74
C LYS A 182 -21.48 -0.63 4.99
N LEU A 183 -21.01 0.29 5.82
CA LEU A 183 -20.41 -0.06 7.12
C LEU A 183 -21.46 -0.70 8.04
N THR A 184 -21.09 -1.80 8.69
CA THR A 184 -22.02 -2.57 9.54
C THR A 184 -22.16 -2.01 10.94
N ASN A 185 -21.11 -1.37 11.48
CA ASN A 185 -21.02 -0.98 12.89
C ASN A 185 -20.93 0.53 13.10
N TYR A 186 -21.01 1.33 12.04
CA TYR A 186 -20.84 2.79 12.12
C TYR A 186 -21.97 3.49 11.37
N ASN A 187 -22.37 4.65 11.88
CA ASN A 187 -23.28 5.56 11.23
C ASN A 187 -22.45 6.58 10.42
N GLU A 188 -22.36 6.38 9.11
CA GLU A 188 -21.55 7.21 8.21
C GLU A 188 -22.02 8.67 8.21
N GLU A 189 -23.34 8.91 8.21
CA GLU A 189 -23.91 10.27 8.20
C GLU A 189 -23.50 11.04 9.47
N LYS A 190 -23.50 10.35 10.62
CA LYS A 190 -23.03 10.93 11.88
C LYS A 190 -21.55 11.28 11.81
N ILE A 191 -20.72 10.38 11.27
CA ILE A 191 -19.27 10.61 11.09
C ILE A 191 -19.02 11.82 10.19
N TYR A 192 -19.75 11.93 9.08
CA TYR A 192 -19.61 13.07 8.16
C TYR A 192 -20.00 14.38 8.83
N ALA A 193 -21.12 14.41 9.56
CA ALA A 193 -21.57 15.59 10.29
C ALA A 193 -20.58 16.03 11.36
N GLU A 194 -20.02 15.09 12.14
CA GLU A 194 -19.03 15.36 13.17
C GLU A 194 -17.72 15.87 12.56
N ALA A 195 -17.25 15.27 11.44
CA ALA A 195 -16.05 15.72 10.75
C ALA A 195 -16.21 17.15 10.21
N CYS A 196 -17.35 17.48 9.60
CA CYS A 196 -17.65 18.84 9.13
C CYS A 196 -17.67 19.85 10.28
N ALA A 197 -18.29 19.51 11.40
CA ALA A 197 -18.34 20.37 12.59
C ALA A 197 -16.94 20.65 13.16
N CYS A 198 -16.07 19.63 13.21
CA CYS A 198 -14.67 19.82 13.62
C CYS A 198 -13.91 20.79 12.72
N VAL A 199 -14.08 20.69 11.40
CA VAL A 199 -13.44 21.60 10.44
C VAL A 199 -13.97 23.02 10.63
N ASP A 200 -15.28 23.20 10.75
CA ASP A 200 -15.88 24.52 10.98
C ASP A 200 -15.38 25.18 12.26
N GLU A 201 -15.14 24.40 13.30
CA GLU A 201 -14.57 24.90 14.56
C GLU A 201 -13.10 25.31 14.41
N LEU A 202 -12.31 24.52 13.68
CA LEU A 202 -10.91 24.84 13.41
C LEU A 202 -10.72 26.09 12.56
N LEU A 203 -11.59 26.32 11.58
CA LEU A 203 -11.53 27.47 10.68
C LEU A 203 -12.05 28.78 11.30
N LYS A 204 -12.73 28.72 12.45
CA LYS A 204 -13.16 29.91 13.21
C LYS A 204 -12.03 30.56 14.04
N LYS A 205 -10.89 29.92 14.12
CA LYS A 205 -9.69 30.42 14.80
C LYS A 205 -8.78 31.16 13.86
#